data_e311c50b92e0e6a1a1d48bfcdc15f918
#
_entry.id   e311c50b92e0e6a1a1d48bfcdc15f918
#
_cell.length_a   1.000
_cell.length_b   1.000
_cell.length_c   1.000
_cell.angle_alpha   90.00
_cell.angle_beta   90.00
_cell.angle_gamma   90.00
#
_symmetry.space_group_name_H-M   'P 1'
#
loop_
_entity.id
_entity.type
_entity.pdbx_description
1 polymer ?
#
loop_
_entity_poly.entity_id
_entity_poly.type
_entity_poly.pdbx_seq_one_letter_code
_entity_poly.pdbx_strand_id
1 'polypeptide(L)' 'MTELLQLEKEVKKRKRMASEWAMQLHDLAEERLPAGFEELPQLAEATYKACQEWQRAVKALKAAQR' A
#
# COMPACT_ATOMS: atom_id res chain seq x y z
N MET A 1 8.92 -17.12 -17.10
CA MET A 1 10.09 -16.57 -16.41
C MET A 1 10.05 -15.09 -16.26
N THR A 2 9.96 -14.35 -17.37
CA THR A 2 9.84 -12.89 -17.31
C THR A 2 8.59 -12.46 -16.59
N GLU A 3 7.50 -13.19 -16.78
CA GLU A 3 6.24 -12.91 -16.11
C GLU A 3 6.35 -12.97 -14.60
N LEU A 4 6.99 -14.03 -14.11
CA LEU A 4 7.14 -14.22 -12.68
C LEU A 4 7.98 -13.10 -12.09
N LEU A 5 9.04 -12.73 -12.78
CA LEU A 5 9.91 -11.65 -12.33
C LEU A 5 9.17 -10.33 -12.26
N GLN A 6 8.33 -10.06 -13.26
CA GLN A 6 7.55 -8.84 -13.27
C GLN A 6 6.52 -8.82 -12.15
N LEU A 7 5.91 -9.97 -11.86
CA LEU A 7 4.97 -10.06 -10.75
C LEU A 7 5.65 -9.80 -9.42
N GLU A 8 6.87 -10.30 -9.26
CA GLU A 8 7.64 -10.04 -8.05
C GLU A 8 7.96 -8.56 -7.90
N LYS A 9 8.31 -7.92 -9.00
CA LYS A 9 8.59 -6.47 -8.98
C LYS A 9 7.34 -5.68 -8.65
N GLU A 10 6.20 -6.12 -9.17
CA GLU A 10 4.96 -5.44 -8.90
C GLU A 10 4.59 -5.54 -7.42
N VAL A 11 4.79 -6.70 -6.82
CA VAL A 11 4.52 -6.87 -5.39
C VAL A 11 5.38 -5.89 -4.59
N LYS A 12 6.66 -5.80 -4.90
CA LYS A 12 7.56 -4.90 -4.19
C LYS A 12 7.16 -3.44 -4.35
N LYS A 13 6.77 -3.07 -5.57
CA LYS A 13 6.33 -1.71 -5.85
C LYS A 13 5.08 -1.35 -5.06
N ARG A 14 4.08 -2.25 -5.09
CA ARG A 14 2.83 -1.98 -4.39
C ARG A 14 3.02 -1.95 -2.88
N LYS A 15 3.90 -2.81 -2.38
CA LYS A 15 4.23 -2.80 -0.95
C LYS A 15 4.85 -1.47 -0.54
N ARG A 16 5.78 -0.97 -1.36
CA ARG A 16 6.43 0.30 -1.06
C ARG A 16 5.42 1.44 -1.05
N MET A 17 4.53 1.47 -2.04
CA MET A 17 3.51 2.51 -2.11
C MET A 17 2.57 2.47 -0.91
N ALA A 18 2.15 1.27 -0.52
CA ALA A 18 1.29 1.12 0.65
C ALA A 18 2.00 1.56 1.92
N SER A 19 3.29 1.24 2.03
CA SER A 19 4.07 1.62 3.20
C SER A 19 4.24 3.13 3.30
N GLU A 20 4.40 3.80 2.16
CA GLU A 20 4.52 5.26 2.15
C GLU A 20 3.24 5.93 2.63
N TRP A 21 2.09 5.42 2.18
CA TRP A 21 0.80 5.95 2.64
C TRP A 21 0.59 5.67 4.12
N ALA A 22 0.93 4.45 4.55
CA ALA A 22 0.79 4.08 5.96
C ALA A 22 1.66 4.96 6.85
N MET A 23 2.85 5.32 6.37
CA MET A 23 3.74 6.19 7.12
C MET A 23 3.12 7.58 7.28
N GLN A 24 2.52 8.13 6.23
CA GLN A 24 1.87 9.42 6.33
C GLN A 24 0.70 9.38 7.29
N LEU A 25 -0.07 8.30 7.28
CA LEU A 25 -1.17 8.14 8.21
C LEU A 25 -0.66 8.07 9.64
N HIS A 26 0.41 7.34 9.86
CA HIS A 26 1.05 7.22 11.16
C HIS A 26 1.54 8.57 11.67
N ASP A 27 2.19 9.33 10.80
CA ASP A 27 2.71 10.66 11.18
C ASP A 27 1.57 11.60 11.54
N LEU A 28 0.48 11.56 10.79
CA LEU A 28 -0.66 12.39 11.10
C LEU A 28 -1.23 12.02 12.48
N ALA A 29 -1.39 10.73 12.72
CA ALA A 29 -1.97 10.27 13.98
C ALA A 29 -1.09 10.62 15.16
N GLU A 30 0.22 10.59 14.97
CA GLU A 30 1.15 10.78 16.08
C GLU A 30 1.45 12.25 16.37
N GLU A 31 1.55 13.07 15.32
CA GLU A 31 2.10 14.41 15.48
C GLU A 31 1.15 15.54 15.17
N ARG A 32 0.10 15.32 14.39
CA ARG A 32 -0.71 16.40 13.88
C ARG A 32 -2.16 16.39 14.32
N LEU A 33 -2.54 15.45 15.15
CA LEU A 33 -3.88 15.45 15.71
C LEU A 33 -3.92 16.26 16.99
N PRO A 34 -5.04 16.93 17.33
CA PRO A 34 -6.29 16.88 16.56
C PRO A 34 -6.36 17.85 15.39
N ALA A 35 -5.42 18.77 15.26
CA ALA A 35 -5.53 19.84 14.27
C ALA A 35 -5.71 19.30 12.83
N GLY A 36 -5.00 18.24 12.49
CA GLY A 36 -5.04 17.68 11.13
C GLY A 36 -6.09 16.60 10.92
N PHE A 37 -7.07 16.47 11.81
CA PHE A 37 -8.01 15.35 11.73
C PHE A 37 -8.78 15.31 10.41
N GLU A 38 -8.93 16.44 9.75
CA GLU A 38 -9.68 16.47 8.50
C GLU A 38 -8.98 15.72 7.37
N GLU A 39 -7.68 15.48 7.51
CA GLU A 39 -6.94 14.70 6.53
C GLU A 39 -7.11 13.19 6.70
N LEU A 40 -7.63 12.76 7.84
CA LEU A 40 -7.74 11.33 8.13
C LEU A 40 -8.51 10.54 7.06
N PRO A 41 -9.69 11.00 6.62
CA PRO A 41 -10.43 10.20 5.64
C PRO A 41 -9.65 10.01 4.34
N GLN A 42 -8.97 11.03 3.86
CA GLN A 42 -8.22 10.95 2.61
C GLN A 42 -7.02 10.02 2.75
N LEU A 43 -6.28 10.15 3.84
CA LEU A 43 -5.11 9.32 4.05
C LEU A 43 -5.51 7.86 4.29
N ALA A 44 -6.60 7.65 5.01
CA ALA A 44 -7.08 6.30 5.26
C ALA A 44 -7.52 5.65 3.96
N GLU A 45 -8.23 6.39 3.11
CA GLU A 45 -8.67 5.86 1.82
C GLU A 45 -7.51 5.55 0.91
N ALA A 46 -6.52 6.44 0.85
CA ALA A 46 -5.35 6.20 0.01
C ALA A 46 -4.58 4.97 0.48
N THR A 47 -4.42 4.82 1.80
CA THR A 47 -3.75 3.65 2.37
C THR A 47 -4.54 2.39 2.05
N TYR A 48 -5.85 2.45 2.20
CA TYR A 48 -6.72 1.31 1.91
C TYR A 48 -6.57 0.85 0.46
N LYS A 49 -6.63 1.79 -0.47
CA LYS A 49 -6.51 1.46 -1.89
C LYS A 49 -5.14 0.90 -2.22
N ALA A 50 -4.10 1.48 -1.64
CA ALA A 50 -2.75 1.00 -1.88
C ALA A 50 -2.58 -0.43 -1.37
N CYS A 51 -3.18 -0.74 -0.22
CA CYS A 51 -3.13 -2.09 0.33
C CYS A 51 -3.93 -3.08 -0.52
N GLN A 52 -5.04 -2.64 -1.10
CA GLN A 52 -5.79 -3.49 -2.02
C GLN A 52 -4.95 -3.87 -3.23
N GLU A 53 -4.25 -2.90 -3.80
CA GLU A 53 -3.39 -3.16 -4.95
C GLU A 53 -2.24 -4.10 -4.59
N TRP A 54 -1.67 -3.88 -3.43
CA TRP A 54 -0.62 -4.76 -2.94
C TRP A 54 -1.14 -6.20 -2.80
N GLN A 55 -2.29 -6.37 -2.19
CA GLN A 55 -2.86 -7.70 -2.00
C GLN A 55 -3.17 -8.37 -3.34
N ARG A 56 -3.68 -7.61 -4.30
CA ARG A 56 -3.92 -8.14 -5.64
C ARG A 56 -2.64 -8.64 -6.28
N ALA A 57 -1.56 -7.87 -6.12
CA ALA A 57 -0.28 -8.27 -6.68
C ALA A 57 0.24 -9.55 -6.03
N VAL A 58 0.08 -9.67 -4.71
CA VAL A 58 0.47 -10.87 -3.99
C VAL A 58 -0.31 -12.08 -4.48
N LYS A 59 -1.61 -11.92 -4.67
CA LYS A 59 -2.45 -13.02 -5.15
C LYS A 59 -2.05 -13.44 -6.56
N ALA A 60 -1.77 -12.47 -7.42
CA ALA A 60 -1.35 -12.77 -8.78
C ALA A 60 -0.04 -13.54 -8.79
N LEU A 61 0.89 -13.14 -7.94
CA LEU A 61 2.18 -13.83 -7.85
C LEU A 61 1.99 -15.26 -7.36
N LYS A 62 1.19 -15.45 -6.33
CA LYS A 62 0.93 -16.79 -5.80
C LYS A 62 0.29 -17.69 -6.86
N ALA A 63 -0.64 -17.15 -7.62
CA ALA A 63 -1.28 -17.92 -8.67
C ALA A 63 -0.30 -18.33 -9.75
N ALA A 64 0.67 -17.48 -10.05
CA ALA A 64 1.67 -17.76 -11.07
C ALA A 64 2.72 -18.76 -10.60
N GLN A 65 2.87 -18.90 -9.29
CA GLN A 65 3.88 -19.79 -8.72
C GLN A 65 3.44 -21.25 -8.62
N ARG A 66 2.22 -21.57 -8.97
CA ARG A 66 1.73 -22.95 -8.90
C ARG A 66 2.38 -23.87 -9.90
#